data_58da7978349e02513650288bbc4a2be2
#
_entry.id   58da7978349e02513650288bbc4a2be2
#
_cell.length_a   1.000
_cell.length_b   1.000
_cell.length_c   1.000
_cell.angle_alpha   90.00
_cell.angle_beta   90.00
_cell.angle_gamma   90.00
#
_symmetry.space_group_name_H-M   'P 1'
#
loop_
_entity.id
_entity.type
_entity.pdbx_description
1 polymer ?
#
loop_
_entity_poly.entity_id
_entity_poly.type
_entity_poly.pdbx_seq_one_letter_code
_entity_poly.pdbx_strand_id
1 'polypeptide(L)'
;MPATIMLQGAGSNVGKSVLVAGLCRHFSNAGLRVRPFKPQNMSNNAAVTLDGGEIGRAQAMQARGCRAETSVHMNPVLLKPESETGSQVIVQGKRFGSMRAREYGSHKAELLPRVLESFDIVGRDADLVIVEGAGSPAEVNLRAGDIANMGFAVAADVPVVMVGDIDRGGVIASLVGTDAVLDEADRALIKGVPDQQVSRRHHAVRRRHDHYRTGHGLAGRRHSALVPAGTVPACRGYSGYQGQVW
;
A
#
# COMPACT_ATOMS: atom_id res chain seq x y z
N MET A 1 -17.93 9.84 -3.82
CA MET A 1 -16.91 8.86 -3.43
C MET A 1 -16.09 9.42 -2.28
N PRO A 2 -15.56 8.61 -1.35
CA PRO A 2 -14.68 9.09 -0.30
C PRO A 2 -13.39 9.68 -0.89
N ALA A 3 -12.67 10.48 -0.10
CA ALA A 3 -11.30 10.80 -0.43
C ALA A 3 -10.46 9.51 -0.46
N THR A 4 -9.51 9.39 -1.39
CA THR A 4 -8.69 8.19 -1.55
C THR A 4 -7.22 8.53 -1.70
N ILE A 5 -6.34 7.67 -1.21
CA ILE A 5 -4.90 7.76 -1.41
C ILE A 5 -4.29 6.36 -1.38
N MET A 6 -3.37 6.07 -2.27
CA MET A 6 -2.68 4.80 -2.32
C MET A 6 -1.19 4.95 -2.00
N LEU A 7 -0.69 4.13 -1.10
CA LEU A 7 0.73 4.04 -0.79
C LEU A 7 1.35 2.87 -1.54
N GLN A 8 2.28 3.16 -2.44
CA GLN A 8 3.09 2.15 -3.13
C GLN A 8 4.55 2.27 -2.73
N GLY A 9 5.29 1.17 -2.72
CA GLY A 9 6.69 1.17 -2.30
C GLY A 9 7.65 1.15 -3.48
N ALA A 10 8.75 1.88 -3.39
CA ALA A 10 9.87 1.73 -4.34
C ALA A 10 10.57 0.35 -4.22
N GLY A 11 10.09 -0.49 -3.30
CA GLY A 11 10.56 -1.86 -3.08
C GLY A 11 9.67 -2.63 -2.10
N SER A 12 9.99 -3.91 -1.91
CA SER A 12 9.36 -4.73 -0.88
C SER A 12 9.91 -4.36 0.50
N ASN A 13 9.08 -4.57 1.54
CA ASN A 13 9.45 -4.36 2.94
C ASN A 13 9.89 -2.94 3.32
N VAL A 14 9.50 -1.93 2.55
CA VAL A 14 9.76 -0.51 2.84
C VAL A 14 8.84 0.07 3.93
N GLY A 15 8.08 -0.76 4.65
CA GLY A 15 7.26 -0.36 5.80
C GLY A 15 5.86 0.16 5.45
N LYS A 16 5.35 -0.04 4.23
CA LYS A 16 4.00 0.40 3.80
C LYS A 16 2.91 0.09 4.82
N SER A 17 2.83 -1.16 5.30
CA SER A 17 1.75 -1.60 6.18
C SER A 17 1.71 -0.85 7.51
N VAL A 18 2.86 -0.54 8.08
CA VAL A 18 2.97 0.24 9.33
C VAL A 18 2.59 1.70 9.09
N LEU A 19 3.06 2.27 7.97
CA LEU A 19 2.72 3.65 7.60
C LEU A 19 1.21 3.80 7.37
N VAL A 20 0.60 2.87 6.62
CA VAL A 20 -0.86 2.85 6.42
C VAL A 20 -1.60 2.75 7.75
N ALA A 21 -1.18 1.85 8.66
CA ALA A 21 -1.80 1.73 9.98
C ALA A 21 -1.67 3.03 10.81
N GLY A 22 -0.52 3.69 10.74
CA GLY A 22 -0.29 4.99 11.39
C GLY A 22 -1.20 6.09 10.84
N LEU A 23 -1.31 6.20 9.52
CA LEU A 23 -2.20 7.15 8.85
C LEU A 23 -3.67 6.84 9.15
N CYS A 24 -4.07 5.58 9.14
CA CYS A 24 -5.40 5.13 9.55
C CYS A 24 -5.74 5.63 10.96
N ARG A 25 -4.83 5.45 11.91
CA ARG A 25 -5.01 5.92 13.29
C ARG A 25 -5.04 7.44 13.37
N HIS A 26 -4.14 8.11 12.68
CA HIS A 26 -4.04 9.57 12.67
C HIS A 26 -5.34 10.23 12.21
N PHE A 27 -5.84 9.84 11.05
CA PHE A 27 -7.05 10.43 10.50
C PHE A 27 -8.32 9.99 11.26
N SER A 28 -8.34 8.77 11.80
CA SER A 28 -9.41 8.34 12.71
C SER A 28 -9.45 9.16 14.00
N ASN A 29 -8.28 9.55 14.55
CA ASN A 29 -8.21 10.46 15.71
C ASN A 29 -8.67 11.88 15.35
N ALA A 30 -8.53 12.29 14.09
CA ALA A 30 -9.07 13.57 13.59
C ALA A 30 -10.58 13.53 13.33
N GLY A 31 -11.25 12.42 13.62
CA GLY A 31 -12.72 12.28 13.51
C GLY A 31 -13.22 11.74 12.17
N LEU A 32 -12.33 11.37 11.24
CA LEU A 32 -12.74 10.81 9.96
C LEU A 32 -13.08 9.31 10.08
N ARG A 33 -14.08 8.86 9.33
CA ARG A 33 -14.37 7.45 9.10
C ARG A 33 -13.37 6.92 8.07
N VAL A 34 -12.28 6.34 8.54
CA VAL A 34 -11.20 5.82 7.69
C VAL A 34 -11.39 4.33 7.45
N ARG A 35 -11.07 3.86 6.25
CA ARG A 35 -11.02 2.42 5.92
C ARG A 35 -9.70 2.07 5.25
N PRO A 36 -9.03 0.99 5.66
CA PRO A 36 -7.89 0.46 4.94
C PRO A 36 -8.36 -0.40 3.78
N PHE A 37 -7.58 -0.42 2.72
CA PHE A 37 -7.81 -1.30 1.58
C PHE A 37 -6.49 -1.83 1.02
N LYS A 38 -6.44 -3.10 0.68
CA LYS A 38 -5.32 -3.70 -0.06
C LYS A 38 -5.86 -4.59 -1.15
N PRO A 39 -5.74 -4.22 -2.42
CA PRO A 39 -6.35 -4.95 -3.54
C PRO A 39 -5.95 -6.43 -3.56
N GLN A 40 -4.65 -6.70 -3.42
CA GLN A 40 -4.09 -8.04 -3.35
C GLN A 40 -3.04 -8.12 -2.25
N ASN A 41 -3.05 -9.20 -1.48
CA ASN A 41 -2.00 -9.53 -0.52
C ASN A 41 -1.47 -10.94 -0.75
N MET A 42 -0.21 -11.17 -0.39
CA MET A 42 0.39 -12.49 -0.36
C MET A 42 0.91 -12.75 1.07
N SER A 43 0.25 -13.65 1.80
CA SER A 43 0.60 -13.92 3.20
C SER A 43 -0.06 -15.19 3.71
N ASN A 44 0.69 -16.02 4.44
CA ASN A 44 0.12 -17.10 5.24
C ASN A 44 -0.42 -16.60 6.59
N ASN A 45 -0.10 -15.36 6.96
CA ASN A 45 -0.53 -14.77 8.22
C ASN A 45 -1.85 -14.01 8.00
N ALA A 46 -2.96 -14.69 8.27
CA ALA A 46 -4.31 -14.17 8.10
C ALA A 46 -5.00 -13.86 9.43
N ALA A 47 -6.10 -13.14 9.35
CA ALA A 47 -7.02 -12.87 10.45
C ALA A 47 -8.45 -13.07 9.97
N VAL A 48 -9.29 -13.64 10.82
CA VAL A 48 -10.71 -13.83 10.57
C VAL A 48 -11.42 -12.47 10.58
N THR A 49 -12.40 -12.31 9.69
CA THR A 49 -13.24 -11.11 9.62
C THR A 49 -14.61 -11.36 10.23
N LEU A 50 -15.32 -10.29 10.61
CA LEU A 50 -16.66 -10.41 11.20
C LEU A 50 -17.69 -10.96 10.22
N ASP A 51 -17.50 -10.74 8.93
CA ASP A 51 -18.35 -11.26 7.84
C ASP A 51 -17.99 -12.70 7.43
N GLY A 52 -17.20 -13.41 8.23
CA GLY A 52 -17.01 -14.87 8.14
C GLY A 52 -15.95 -15.32 7.13
N GLY A 53 -15.04 -14.44 6.72
CA GLY A 53 -13.91 -14.76 5.86
C GLY A 53 -12.56 -14.49 6.50
N GLU A 54 -11.54 -14.29 5.68
CA GLU A 54 -10.20 -13.99 6.13
C GLU A 54 -9.53 -12.88 5.28
N ILE A 55 -8.68 -12.09 5.93
CA ILE A 55 -7.84 -11.05 5.31
C ILE A 55 -6.42 -11.17 5.83
N GLY A 56 -5.46 -10.54 5.17
CA GLY A 56 -4.10 -10.45 5.68
C GLY A 56 -4.06 -9.77 7.06
N ARG A 57 -3.21 -10.27 7.96
CA ARG A 57 -3.08 -9.72 9.33
C ARG A 57 -2.72 -8.25 9.36
N ALA A 58 -1.95 -7.77 8.37
CA ALA A 58 -1.62 -6.35 8.24
C ALA A 58 -2.90 -5.50 8.07
N GLN A 59 -3.86 -5.94 7.27
CA GLN A 59 -5.12 -5.22 7.05
C GLN A 59 -6.02 -5.26 8.29
N ALA A 60 -6.00 -6.36 9.05
CA ALA A 60 -6.68 -6.42 10.36
C ALA A 60 -6.04 -5.44 11.37
N MET A 61 -4.73 -5.26 11.37
CA MET A 61 -4.03 -4.25 12.16
C MET A 61 -4.43 -2.83 11.72
N GLN A 62 -4.51 -2.58 10.43
CA GLN A 62 -4.93 -1.30 9.87
C GLN A 62 -6.40 -0.97 10.21
N ALA A 63 -7.29 -1.96 10.15
CA ALA A 63 -8.68 -1.81 10.58
C ALA A 63 -8.78 -1.41 12.07
N ARG A 64 -7.99 -2.05 12.95
CA ARG A 64 -7.88 -1.62 14.36
C ARG A 64 -7.33 -0.18 14.46
N GLY A 65 -6.39 0.20 13.58
CA GLY A 65 -5.93 1.58 13.44
C GLY A 65 -7.07 2.55 13.21
N CYS A 66 -7.97 2.24 12.30
CA CYS A 66 -9.16 3.02 11.98
C CYS A 66 -10.29 2.91 13.01
N ARG A 67 -10.21 2.03 14.01
CA ARG A 67 -11.34 1.62 14.87
C ARG A 67 -12.52 1.06 14.06
N ALA A 68 -12.22 0.41 12.94
CA ALA A 68 -13.19 -0.22 12.06
C ALA A 68 -13.24 -1.72 12.31
N GLU A 69 -14.41 -2.28 12.11
CA GLU A 69 -14.60 -3.73 12.04
C GLU A 69 -13.91 -4.30 10.79
N THR A 70 -13.41 -5.52 10.90
CA THR A 70 -12.77 -6.19 9.77
C THR A 70 -13.79 -6.73 8.78
N SER A 71 -13.55 -6.57 7.49
CA SER A 71 -14.36 -7.11 6.41
C SER A 71 -13.47 -7.72 5.34
N VAL A 72 -13.95 -8.77 4.68
CA VAL A 72 -13.29 -9.42 3.54
C VAL A 72 -13.00 -8.44 2.41
N HIS A 73 -13.78 -7.39 2.29
CA HIS A 73 -13.62 -6.36 1.28
C HIS A 73 -12.39 -5.46 1.50
N MET A 74 -11.80 -5.44 2.71
CA MET A 74 -10.56 -4.69 2.97
C MET A 74 -9.33 -5.32 2.31
N ASN A 75 -9.40 -6.63 1.98
CA ASN A 75 -8.36 -7.35 1.25
C ASN A 75 -9.02 -8.42 0.37
N PRO A 76 -9.63 -8.01 -0.77
CA PRO A 76 -10.47 -8.88 -1.58
C PRO A 76 -9.73 -10.05 -2.21
N VAL A 77 -8.42 -9.93 -2.46
CA VAL A 77 -7.62 -11.04 -2.99
C VAL A 77 -6.48 -11.34 -2.03
N LEU A 78 -6.51 -12.54 -1.44
CA LEU A 78 -5.44 -13.03 -0.57
C LEU A 78 -4.83 -14.30 -1.16
N LEU A 79 -3.54 -14.27 -1.40
CA LEU A 79 -2.75 -15.41 -1.84
C LEU A 79 -2.05 -16.03 -0.63
N LYS A 80 -2.31 -17.30 -0.38
CA LYS A 80 -1.65 -18.07 0.69
C LYS A 80 -0.70 -19.07 0.05
N PRO A 81 0.63 -18.84 0.06
CA PRO A 81 1.59 -19.80 -0.47
C PRO A 81 1.44 -21.17 0.19
N GLU A 82 1.26 -22.21 -0.62
CA GLU A 82 1.15 -23.62 -0.18
C GLU A 82 2.42 -24.42 -0.53
N SER A 83 3.14 -23.97 -1.57
CA SER A 83 4.36 -24.59 -2.05
C SER A 83 5.26 -23.55 -2.71
N GLU A 84 6.45 -23.94 -3.18
CA GLU A 84 7.36 -23.03 -3.89
C GLU A 84 6.74 -22.39 -5.13
N THR A 85 5.77 -23.03 -5.76
CA THR A 85 5.18 -22.58 -7.03
C THR A 85 3.68 -22.37 -7.00
N GLY A 86 2.99 -22.68 -5.90
CA GLY A 86 1.53 -22.66 -5.79
C GLY A 86 1.03 -21.89 -4.59
N SER A 87 -0.12 -21.27 -4.76
CA SER A 87 -0.83 -20.55 -3.71
C SER A 87 -2.32 -20.90 -3.71
N GLN A 88 -2.89 -21.00 -2.52
CA GLN A 88 -4.34 -20.93 -2.37
C GLN A 88 -4.78 -19.50 -2.60
N VAL A 89 -5.75 -19.33 -3.49
CA VAL A 89 -6.35 -18.03 -3.83
C VAL A 89 -7.66 -17.87 -3.09
N ILE A 90 -7.75 -16.84 -2.27
CA ILE A 90 -8.96 -16.45 -1.55
C ILE A 90 -9.48 -15.18 -2.20
N VAL A 91 -10.75 -15.16 -2.59
CA VAL A 91 -11.41 -13.99 -3.21
C VAL A 91 -12.61 -13.61 -2.37
N GLN A 92 -12.62 -12.37 -1.88
CA GLN A 92 -13.69 -11.85 -1.01
C GLN A 92 -14.03 -12.82 0.14
N GLY A 93 -12.98 -13.33 0.80
CA GLY A 93 -13.07 -14.23 1.95
C GLY A 93 -13.37 -15.69 1.62
N LYS A 94 -13.62 -16.06 0.36
CA LYS A 94 -13.94 -17.42 -0.07
C LYS A 94 -12.80 -18.04 -0.87
N ARG A 95 -12.55 -19.33 -0.66
CA ARG A 95 -11.58 -20.07 -1.47
C ARG A 95 -12.03 -20.10 -2.92
N PHE A 96 -11.21 -19.55 -3.79
CA PHE A 96 -11.40 -19.55 -5.24
C PHE A 96 -10.76 -20.78 -5.89
N GLY A 97 -9.55 -21.16 -5.44
CA GLY A 97 -8.82 -22.34 -5.90
C GLY A 97 -7.41 -22.37 -5.37
N SER A 98 -6.63 -23.38 -5.78
CA SER A 98 -5.17 -23.41 -5.62
C SER A 98 -4.53 -23.36 -7.00
N MET A 99 -3.63 -22.43 -7.24
CA MET A 99 -3.09 -22.11 -8.56
C MET A 99 -1.58 -21.89 -8.51
N ARG A 100 -0.90 -22.23 -9.60
CA ARG A 100 0.49 -21.82 -9.82
C ARG A 100 0.54 -20.35 -10.26
N ALA A 101 1.67 -19.68 -10.06
CA ALA A 101 1.84 -18.27 -10.38
C ALA A 101 1.46 -17.92 -11.83
N ARG A 102 1.80 -18.78 -12.80
CA ARG A 102 1.48 -18.59 -14.22
C ARG A 102 -0.02 -18.68 -14.49
N GLU A 103 -0.70 -19.64 -13.85
CA GLU A 103 -2.15 -19.84 -13.95
C GLU A 103 -2.89 -18.68 -13.28
N TYR A 104 -2.46 -18.27 -12.10
CA TYR A 104 -3.01 -17.09 -11.43
C TYR A 104 -2.92 -15.83 -12.31
N GLY A 105 -1.82 -15.66 -13.06
CA GLY A 105 -1.64 -14.54 -13.98
C GLY A 105 -2.78 -14.41 -15.00
N SER A 106 -3.30 -15.53 -15.52
CA SER A 106 -4.41 -15.51 -16.51
C SER A 106 -5.77 -15.13 -15.91
N HIS A 107 -5.96 -15.31 -14.60
CA HIS A 107 -7.21 -14.96 -13.90
C HIS A 107 -7.26 -13.50 -13.40
N LYS A 108 -6.15 -12.76 -13.44
CA LYS A 108 -6.12 -11.40 -12.89
C LYS A 108 -7.13 -10.44 -13.54
N ALA A 109 -7.36 -10.57 -14.85
CA ALA A 109 -8.36 -9.75 -15.55
C ALA A 109 -9.79 -9.99 -15.02
N GLU A 110 -10.10 -11.23 -14.63
CA GLU A 110 -11.38 -11.61 -14.02
C GLU A 110 -11.48 -11.11 -12.56
N LEU A 111 -10.37 -11.00 -11.88
CA LEU A 111 -10.31 -10.56 -10.47
C LEU A 111 -10.43 -9.05 -10.30
N LEU A 112 -9.99 -8.24 -11.26
CA LEU A 112 -10.04 -6.77 -11.16
C LEU A 112 -11.46 -6.24 -10.89
N PRO A 113 -12.53 -6.68 -11.58
CA PRO A 113 -13.89 -6.24 -11.26
C PRO A 113 -14.30 -6.53 -9.80
N ARG A 114 -13.91 -7.69 -9.25
CA ARG A 114 -14.20 -8.05 -7.85
C ARG A 114 -13.41 -7.19 -6.85
N VAL A 115 -12.20 -6.78 -7.24
CA VAL A 115 -11.39 -5.85 -6.46
C VAL A 115 -12.04 -4.47 -6.43
N LEU A 116 -12.50 -3.96 -7.58
CA LEU A 116 -13.18 -2.67 -7.69
C LEU A 116 -14.53 -2.68 -6.94
N GLU A 117 -15.31 -3.75 -7.07
CA GLU A 117 -16.54 -3.94 -6.28
C GLU A 117 -16.27 -3.84 -4.78
N SER A 118 -15.21 -4.52 -4.30
CA SER A 118 -14.84 -4.47 -2.88
C SER A 118 -14.36 -3.09 -2.46
N PHE A 119 -13.67 -2.38 -3.34
CA PHE A 119 -13.24 -1.00 -3.10
C PHE A 119 -14.44 -0.07 -2.94
N ASP A 120 -15.44 -0.19 -3.80
CA ASP A 120 -16.69 0.56 -3.71
C ASP A 120 -17.46 0.25 -2.42
N ILE A 121 -17.53 -1.03 -2.02
CA ILE A 121 -18.17 -1.43 -0.76
C ILE A 121 -17.49 -0.80 0.44
N VAL A 122 -16.16 -0.86 0.51
CA VAL A 122 -15.36 -0.24 1.57
C VAL A 122 -15.53 1.28 1.60
N GLY A 123 -15.71 1.89 0.45
CA GLY A 123 -15.87 3.33 0.30
C GLY A 123 -17.23 3.88 0.74
N ARG A 124 -18.30 3.08 0.77
CA ARG A 124 -19.68 3.57 1.01
C ARG A 124 -19.85 4.34 2.31
N ASP A 125 -19.22 3.84 3.38
CA ASP A 125 -19.32 4.43 4.73
C ASP A 125 -18.01 5.09 5.18
N ALA A 126 -17.13 5.45 4.24
CA ALA A 126 -15.85 6.07 4.54
C ALA A 126 -15.83 7.55 4.12
N ASP A 127 -15.11 8.35 4.90
CA ASP A 127 -14.70 9.70 4.50
C ASP A 127 -13.36 9.64 3.78
N LEU A 128 -12.51 8.64 4.14
CA LEU A 128 -11.18 8.41 3.56
C LEU A 128 -10.89 6.91 3.44
N VAL A 129 -10.46 6.47 2.25
CA VAL A 129 -9.89 5.13 2.04
C VAL A 129 -8.38 5.24 1.82
N ILE A 130 -7.60 4.52 2.63
CA ILE A 130 -6.15 4.44 2.49
C ILE A 130 -5.79 3.08 1.92
N VAL A 131 -5.26 3.11 0.69
CA VAL A 131 -4.93 1.90 -0.07
C VAL A 131 -3.45 1.56 0.11
N GLU A 132 -3.16 0.28 0.32
CA GLU A 132 -1.79 -0.26 0.35
C GLU A 132 -1.52 -1.07 -0.91
N GLY A 133 -0.48 -0.70 -1.65
CA GLY A 133 0.02 -1.48 -2.79
C GLY A 133 0.83 -2.71 -2.36
N ALA A 134 1.10 -3.60 -3.30
CA ALA A 134 1.87 -4.83 -3.09
C ALA A 134 3.21 -4.79 -3.86
N GLY A 135 4.33 -5.02 -3.19
CA GLY A 135 5.66 -4.97 -3.82
C GLY A 135 6.03 -3.58 -4.30
N SER A 136 6.47 -3.48 -5.56
CA SER A 136 6.88 -2.24 -6.22
C SER A 136 6.19 -2.09 -7.60
N PRO A 137 5.74 -0.90 -7.98
CA PRO A 137 5.25 -0.64 -9.33
C PRO A 137 6.36 -0.67 -10.40
N ALA A 138 7.64 -0.64 -9.98
CA ALA A 138 8.77 -0.76 -10.90
C ALA A 138 8.91 -2.15 -11.54
N GLU A 139 8.15 -3.14 -11.06
CA GLU A 139 8.06 -4.48 -11.68
C GLU A 139 7.16 -4.41 -12.91
N VAL A 140 7.58 -3.63 -13.93
CA VAL A 140 6.81 -3.34 -15.15
C VAL A 140 6.51 -4.57 -15.99
N ASN A 141 7.29 -5.64 -15.86
CA ASN A 141 7.01 -6.95 -16.43
C ASN A 141 5.73 -7.60 -15.90
N LEU A 142 5.24 -7.16 -14.74
CA LEU A 142 3.99 -7.61 -14.13
C LEU A 142 2.82 -6.63 -14.34
N ARG A 143 3.07 -5.50 -15.04
CA ARG A 143 2.07 -4.44 -15.23
C ARG A 143 0.83 -4.90 -15.99
N ALA A 144 1.01 -5.77 -17.00
CA ALA A 144 -0.10 -6.38 -17.70
C ALA A 144 -0.91 -7.26 -16.73
N GLY A 145 -2.19 -6.91 -16.53
CA GLY A 145 -3.07 -7.58 -15.57
C GLY A 145 -2.76 -7.26 -14.09
N ASP A 146 -2.02 -6.17 -13.80
CA ASP A 146 -1.80 -5.74 -12.42
C ASP A 146 -3.12 -5.31 -11.76
N ILE A 147 -3.43 -5.93 -10.62
CA ILE A 147 -4.60 -5.61 -9.79
C ILE A 147 -4.21 -5.06 -8.41
N ALA A 148 -2.91 -4.84 -8.17
CA ALA A 148 -2.37 -4.58 -6.85
C ALA A 148 -1.67 -3.23 -6.70
N ASN A 149 -1.18 -2.66 -7.81
CA ASN A 149 -0.42 -1.42 -7.83
C ASN A 149 -1.01 -0.43 -8.86
N MET A 150 -0.25 -0.07 -9.91
CA MET A 150 -0.69 0.92 -10.88
C MET A 150 -1.90 0.46 -11.71
N GLY A 151 -2.05 -0.85 -11.96
CA GLY A 151 -3.23 -1.36 -12.65
C GLY A 151 -4.53 -1.10 -11.87
N PHE A 152 -4.51 -1.30 -10.55
CA PHE A 152 -5.63 -0.90 -9.69
C PHE A 152 -5.76 0.62 -9.61
N ALA A 153 -4.65 1.34 -9.39
CA ALA A 153 -4.67 2.79 -9.23
C ALA A 153 -5.29 3.51 -10.44
N VAL A 154 -4.93 3.08 -11.66
CA VAL A 154 -5.51 3.62 -12.90
C VAL A 154 -7.00 3.25 -13.02
N ALA A 155 -7.36 1.99 -12.76
CA ALA A 155 -8.76 1.53 -12.88
C ALA A 155 -9.70 2.21 -11.89
N ALA A 156 -9.21 2.58 -10.70
CA ALA A 156 -9.98 3.22 -9.63
C ALA A 156 -9.75 4.74 -9.52
N ASP A 157 -8.93 5.33 -10.40
CA ASP A 157 -8.52 6.75 -10.39
C ASP A 157 -8.01 7.21 -9.01
N VAL A 158 -7.11 6.43 -8.41
CA VAL A 158 -6.60 6.68 -7.06
C VAL A 158 -5.21 7.33 -7.12
N PRO A 159 -5.02 8.52 -6.52
CA PRO A 159 -3.71 9.15 -6.44
C PRO A 159 -2.73 8.33 -5.62
N VAL A 160 -1.48 8.25 -6.10
CA VAL A 160 -0.42 7.42 -5.54
C VAL A 160 0.63 8.27 -4.85
N VAL A 161 1.08 7.77 -3.70
CA VAL A 161 2.22 8.28 -2.96
C VAL A 161 3.27 7.17 -2.87
N MET A 162 4.48 7.45 -3.36
CA MET A 162 5.58 6.50 -3.35
C MET A 162 6.31 6.52 -2.01
N VAL A 163 6.54 5.36 -1.42
CA VAL A 163 7.22 5.17 -0.13
C VAL A 163 8.61 4.58 -0.39
N GLY A 164 9.64 5.25 0.10
CA GLY A 164 11.03 4.80 0.04
C GLY A 164 11.60 4.48 1.42
N ASP A 165 12.49 3.49 1.49
CA ASP A 165 13.24 3.15 2.70
C ASP A 165 14.59 3.85 2.67
N ILE A 166 14.81 4.79 3.59
CA ILE A 166 16.05 5.58 3.67
C ILE A 166 17.19 4.87 4.40
N ASP A 167 16.90 3.87 5.21
CA ASP A 167 17.90 3.21 6.05
C ASP A 167 18.79 2.25 5.26
N ARG A 168 18.24 1.61 4.23
CA ARG A 168 18.99 0.67 3.39
C ARG A 168 19.93 1.34 2.39
N GLY A 169 19.86 2.67 2.24
CA GLY A 169 20.55 3.39 1.18
C GLY A 169 19.92 3.21 -0.20
N GLY A 170 20.39 3.99 -1.19
CA GLY A 170 19.91 3.89 -2.56
C GLY A 170 18.46 4.34 -2.80
N VAL A 171 17.79 4.96 -1.82
CA VAL A 171 16.38 5.36 -1.93
C VAL A 171 16.13 6.31 -3.11
N ILE A 172 17.04 7.25 -3.36
CA ILE A 172 16.92 8.19 -4.49
C ILE A 172 16.97 7.40 -5.81
N ALA A 173 17.94 6.49 -5.97
CA ALA A 173 18.05 5.66 -7.16
C ALA A 173 16.81 4.78 -7.38
N SER A 174 16.26 4.19 -6.30
CA SER A 174 15.04 3.39 -6.38
C SER A 174 13.82 4.20 -6.79
N LEU A 175 13.67 5.44 -6.29
CA LEU A 175 12.56 6.32 -6.63
C LEU A 175 12.69 6.83 -8.07
N VAL A 176 13.89 7.27 -8.46
CA VAL A 176 14.20 7.73 -9.82
C VAL A 176 14.02 6.59 -10.82
N GLY A 177 14.54 5.40 -10.49
CA GLY A 177 14.39 4.22 -11.33
C GLY A 177 12.93 3.80 -11.48
N THR A 178 12.14 3.88 -10.41
CA THR A 178 10.70 3.61 -10.48
C THR A 178 9.99 4.59 -11.41
N ASP A 179 10.25 5.90 -11.27
CA ASP A 179 9.66 6.92 -12.13
C ASP A 179 10.05 6.72 -13.61
N ALA A 180 11.32 6.39 -13.86
CA ALA A 180 11.85 6.22 -15.21
C ALA A 180 11.27 5.02 -15.98
N VAL A 181 10.91 3.94 -15.27
CA VAL A 181 10.39 2.72 -15.92
C VAL A 181 8.88 2.70 -16.07
N LEU A 182 8.14 3.55 -15.34
CA LEU A 182 6.70 3.67 -15.44
C LEU A 182 6.29 4.40 -16.73
N ASP A 183 5.15 4.04 -17.31
CA ASP A 183 4.55 4.78 -18.41
C ASP A 183 3.97 6.14 -17.95
N GLU A 184 3.56 6.96 -18.90
CA GLU A 184 3.07 8.31 -18.62
C GLU A 184 1.76 8.30 -17.82
N ALA A 185 0.86 7.36 -18.10
CA ALA A 185 -0.43 7.25 -17.42
C ALA A 185 -0.24 6.87 -15.94
N ASP A 186 0.64 5.92 -15.66
CA ASP A 186 1.00 5.50 -14.31
C ASP A 186 1.68 6.64 -13.53
N ARG A 187 2.65 7.33 -14.16
CA ARG A 187 3.34 8.49 -13.57
C ARG A 187 2.39 9.62 -13.22
N ALA A 188 1.38 9.87 -14.06
CA ALA A 188 0.42 10.94 -13.83
C ALA A 188 -0.35 10.79 -12.51
N LEU A 189 -0.50 9.57 -11.98
CA LEU A 189 -1.13 9.31 -10.70
C LEU A 189 -0.21 9.55 -9.49
N ILE A 190 1.11 9.60 -9.67
CA ILE A 190 2.05 9.83 -8.57
C ILE A 190 1.99 11.30 -8.15
N LYS A 191 1.53 11.55 -6.92
CA LYS A 191 1.34 12.89 -6.37
C LYS A 191 2.41 13.30 -5.36
N GLY A 192 3.23 12.35 -4.88
CA GLY A 192 4.27 12.67 -3.92
C GLY A 192 5.10 11.47 -3.49
N VAL A 193 6.17 11.77 -2.74
CA VAL A 193 7.11 10.80 -2.17
C VAL A 193 7.36 11.20 -0.71
N PRO A 194 6.71 10.58 0.29
CA PRO A 194 7.14 10.71 1.66
C PRO A 194 8.34 9.79 1.90
N ASP A 195 9.37 10.32 2.54
CA ASP A 195 10.44 9.49 3.08
C ASP A 195 9.95 8.74 4.32
N GLN A 196 10.01 7.42 4.29
CA GLN A 196 9.88 6.64 5.50
C GLN A 196 11.19 6.62 6.28
N GLN A 197 11.06 6.62 7.57
CA GLN A 197 12.14 6.75 8.55
C GLN A 197 12.82 8.12 8.51
N VAL A 198 12.15 9.06 9.13
CA VAL A 198 12.76 10.34 9.48
C VAL A 198 13.87 10.06 10.50
N SER A 199 15.08 9.78 9.99
CA SER A 199 16.28 9.83 10.80
C SER A 199 16.31 11.18 11.53
N ARG A 200 16.83 11.22 12.74
CA ARG A 200 16.92 12.42 13.61
C ARG A 200 17.58 13.65 12.97
N ARG A 201 17.89 13.61 11.66
CA ARG A 201 18.49 14.71 10.88
C ARG A 201 17.53 15.20 9.79
N HIS A 202 16.53 15.98 10.20
CA HIS A 202 15.55 16.61 9.31
C HIS A 202 16.15 17.33 8.07
N HIS A 203 17.38 17.85 8.16
CA HIS A 203 18.05 18.54 7.07
C HIS A 203 18.45 17.63 5.90
N ALA A 204 18.83 16.38 6.16
CA ALA A 204 19.24 15.44 5.11
C ALA A 204 18.04 14.97 4.26
N VAL A 205 16.88 14.83 4.88
CA VAL A 205 15.64 14.41 4.21
C VAL A 205 15.14 15.51 3.26
N ARG A 206 15.14 16.77 3.68
CA ARG A 206 14.73 17.90 2.82
C ARG A 206 15.58 18.00 1.56
N ARG A 207 16.92 17.91 1.68
CA ARG A 207 17.82 17.94 0.51
C ARG A 207 17.57 16.81 -0.48
N ARG A 208 17.26 15.60 -0.01
CA ARG A 208 16.92 14.45 -0.88
C ARG A 208 15.61 14.66 -1.62
N HIS A 209 14.62 15.22 -0.95
CA HIS A 209 13.33 15.53 -1.53
C HIS A 209 13.42 16.58 -2.63
N ASP A 210 14.23 17.63 -2.39
CA ASP A 210 14.47 18.70 -3.35
C ASP A 210 15.25 18.18 -4.57
N HIS A 211 16.21 17.28 -4.37
CA HIS A 211 16.98 16.68 -5.47
C HIS A 211 16.08 15.81 -6.37
N TYR A 212 15.20 15.02 -5.79
CA TYR A 212 14.22 14.25 -6.57
C TYR A 212 13.30 15.16 -7.39
N ARG A 213 12.80 16.23 -6.79
CA ARG A 213 11.88 17.18 -7.48
C ARG A 213 12.54 17.94 -8.61
N THR A 214 13.78 18.38 -8.44
CA THR A 214 14.50 19.16 -9.44
C THR A 214 15.05 18.30 -10.56
N GLY A 215 15.42 17.07 -10.29
CA GLY A 215 15.98 16.15 -11.29
C GLY A 215 14.97 15.59 -12.30
N HIS A 216 13.67 15.60 -11.97
CA HIS A 216 12.64 14.90 -12.75
C HIS A 216 11.44 15.76 -13.18
N GLY A 217 11.58 17.10 -13.23
CA GLY A 217 10.53 17.97 -13.76
C GLY A 217 9.23 18.00 -12.96
N LEU A 218 9.18 17.42 -11.75
CA LEU A 218 8.06 17.53 -10.82
C LEU A 218 7.93 18.94 -10.21
N ALA A 219 8.55 19.92 -10.88
CA ALA A 219 8.47 21.33 -10.54
C ALA A 219 7.06 21.86 -10.80
N GLY A 220 6.39 22.33 -9.76
CA GLY A 220 5.26 23.24 -9.93
C GLY A 220 3.99 22.95 -9.15
N ARG A 221 3.85 21.86 -8.42
CA ARG A 221 2.69 21.73 -7.53
C ARG A 221 3.10 22.00 -6.08
N ARG A 222 2.60 23.10 -5.52
CA ARG A 222 2.69 23.36 -4.08
C ARG A 222 1.87 22.28 -3.39
N HIS A 223 2.56 21.27 -2.85
CA HIS A 223 1.93 20.32 -1.95
C HIS A 223 1.82 21.00 -0.59
N SER A 224 0.60 21.36 -0.21
CA SER A 224 0.29 21.54 1.20
C SER A 224 0.69 20.23 1.91
N ALA A 225 1.57 20.34 2.88
CA ALA A 225 2.02 19.21 3.68
C ALA A 225 0.79 18.49 4.25
N LEU A 226 0.58 17.24 3.85
CA LEU A 226 -0.52 16.40 4.35
C LEU A 226 -0.37 16.06 5.84
N VAL A 227 0.76 16.41 6.46
CA VAL A 227 0.98 16.30 7.91
C VAL A 227 1.84 17.49 8.36
N PRO A 228 1.37 18.33 9.31
CA PRO A 228 2.23 19.30 9.95
C PRO A 228 3.38 18.59 10.67
N ALA A 229 4.62 18.98 10.39
CA ALA A 229 5.77 18.50 11.13
C ALA A 229 5.62 18.92 12.61
N GLY A 230 5.18 18.01 13.46
CA GLY A 230 5.06 18.31 14.90
C GLY A 230 4.12 17.41 15.71
N THR A 231 3.33 16.55 15.11
CA THR A 231 2.29 15.81 15.84
C THR A 231 2.35 14.29 15.77
N VAL A 232 3.53 13.71 15.60
CA VAL A 232 3.69 12.27 15.82
C VAL A 232 4.17 12.09 17.26
N PRO A 233 3.35 11.57 18.18
CA PRO A 233 3.82 11.18 19.51
C PRO A 233 4.91 10.13 19.34
N ALA A 234 6.06 10.33 19.96
CA ALA A 234 7.11 9.33 20.04
C ALA A 234 6.50 8.06 20.66
N CYS A 235 6.39 6.99 19.88
CA CYS A 235 6.09 5.66 20.41
C CYS A 235 7.29 5.24 21.27
N ARG A 236 7.20 5.49 22.59
CA ARG A 236 8.09 4.89 23.57
C ARG A 236 7.71 3.42 23.68
N GLY A 237 8.69 2.56 23.44
CA GLY A 237 8.71 1.20 23.94
C GLY A 237 8.30 0.11 22.96
N TYR A 238 9.22 -0.30 22.11
CA TYR A 238 9.38 -1.69 21.73
C TYR A 238 10.88 -2.00 21.60
N SER A 239 11.53 -2.16 22.74
CA SER A 239 12.80 -2.87 22.89
C SER A 239 12.45 -4.35 23.06
N GLY A 240 12.75 -5.17 22.07
CA GLY A 240 12.65 -6.61 22.21
C GLY A 240 12.21 -7.35 20.96
N TYR A 241 13.04 -7.33 19.91
CA TYR A 241 13.12 -8.45 18.99
C TYR A 241 14.56 -8.57 18.49
N GLN A 242 15.37 -9.31 19.26
CA GLN A 242 16.54 -10.00 18.73
C GLN A 242 16.00 -11.29 18.12
N GLY A 243 15.92 -11.38 16.81
CA GLY A 243 15.48 -12.54 16.06
C GLY A 243 16.46 -12.79 14.93
N GLN A 244 17.16 -13.89 15.09
CA GLN A 244 18.17 -14.52 14.27
C GLN A 244 17.93 -14.41 12.76
N VAL A 245 19.03 -14.08 12.09
CA VAL A 245 19.25 -14.18 10.65
C VAL A 245 19.31 -15.67 10.27
N TRP A 246 18.52 -16.05 9.27
CA TRP A 246 18.80 -17.13 8.34
C TRP A 246 18.59 -16.63 6.93
#